data_53ed5fbb77a53a830a454baf0c618e12
#
_entry.id   53ed5fbb77a53a830a454baf0c618e12
#
_cell.length_a   1.000
_cell.length_b   1.000
_cell.length_c   1.000
_cell.angle_alpha   90.00
_cell.angle_beta   90.00
_cell.angle_gamma   90.00
#
_symmetry.space_group_name_H-M   'P 1'
#
loop_
_entity.id
_entity.type
_entity.pdbx_description
1 polymer ?
#
loop_
_entity_poly.entity_id
_entity_poly.type
_entity_poly.pdbx_seq_one_letter_code
_entity_poly.pdbx_strand_id
1 'polypeptide(L)'
;MVKMPSRLFRHAPITTVPTKTETLADPGGKAKLDIVRSLLALPSERGRWRAEDWQLLRHRDAFLTVDWGLDTEEIVGQWNHLLDPEHMISLPAPVAALTVRLSYKGHTSDVTYRASREDCFIVVVAIAQLANAEIDTRLCRDSLGNSDLCFLPLLRAEWSQLEEAYGTAALDQRFAQLPTNIDAFLVLLA
;
A
#
# COMPACT_ATOMS: atom_id res chain seq x y z
N MET A 1 -43.19 50.61 6.32
CA MET A 1 -43.50 49.30 6.92
C MET A 1 -43.90 48.36 5.78
N VAL A 2 -42.92 47.63 5.21
CA VAL A 2 -43.12 46.79 4.02
C VAL A 2 -43.05 45.33 4.48
N LYS A 3 -44.17 44.61 4.31
CA LYS A 3 -44.28 43.17 4.63
C LYS A 3 -43.62 42.36 3.51
N MET A 4 -42.59 41.56 3.84
CA MET A 4 -42.06 40.55 2.95
C MET A 4 -42.84 39.22 3.07
N PRO A 5 -43.13 38.53 1.97
CA PRO A 5 -43.80 37.23 1.99
C PRO A 5 -42.83 36.08 2.29
N SER A 6 -43.23 35.23 3.20
CA SER A 6 -42.55 33.98 3.56
C SER A 6 -42.61 33.01 2.41
N ARG A 7 -41.44 32.58 1.91
CA ARG A 7 -41.33 31.46 0.94
C ARG A 7 -41.37 30.13 1.70
N LEU A 8 -42.39 29.35 1.47
CA LEU A 8 -42.47 27.94 1.83
C LEU A 8 -41.47 27.13 1.01
N PHE A 9 -40.48 26.53 1.72
CA PHE A 9 -39.65 25.49 1.14
C PHE A 9 -40.45 24.18 1.09
N ARG A 10 -40.78 23.75 -0.11
CA ARG A 10 -41.32 22.40 -0.35
C ARG A 10 -40.15 21.40 -0.29
N HIS A 11 -40.16 20.51 0.70
CA HIS A 11 -39.27 19.34 0.71
C HIS A 11 -39.70 18.39 -0.41
N ALA A 12 -38.77 18.14 -1.33
CA ALA A 12 -38.86 17.04 -2.29
C ALA A 12 -38.62 15.71 -1.57
N PRO A 13 -39.34 14.63 -1.91
CA PRO A 13 -39.12 13.33 -1.31
C PRO A 13 -37.79 12.77 -1.71
N ILE A 14 -37.00 12.32 -0.71
CA ILE A 14 -35.73 11.60 -0.91
C ILE A 14 -36.10 10.23 -1.51
N THR A 15 -35.80 10.06 -2.78
CA THR A 15 -35.89 8.76 -3.45
C THR A 15 -34.70 7.92 -2.96
N THR A 16 -34.99 6.95 -2.11
CA THR A 16 -34.05 5.90 -1.70
C THR A 16 -33.71 5.04 -2.92
N VAL A 17 -32.50 5.20 -3.46
CA VAL A 17 -31.95 4.28 -4.44
C VAL A 17 -31.63 2.98 -3.70
N PRO A 18 -32.12 1.81 -4.16
CA PRO A 18 -31.77 0.54 -3.55
C PRO A 18 -30.28 0.27 -3.82
N THR A 19 -29.48 0.25 -2.76
CA THR A 19 -28.10 -0.20 -2.79
C THR A 19 -28.14 -1.71 -3.03
N LYS A 20 -27.91 -2.10 -4.29
CA LYS A 20 -27.68 -3.49 -4.66
C LYS A 20 -26.33 -3.86 -4.11
N THR A 21 -26.30 -4.55 -2.98
CA THR A 21 -25.10 -5.20 -2.45
C THR A 21 -24.74 -6.34 -3.40
N GLU A 22 -24.01 -6.05 -4.45
CA GLU A 22 -23.30 -7.07 -5.19
C GLU A 22 -22.17 -7.57 -4.27
N THR A 23 -22.31 -8.80 -3.83
CA THR A 23 -21.23 -9.57 -3.21
C THR A 23 -20.14 -9.69 -4.29
N LEU A 24 -19.16 -8.80 -4.24
CA LEU A 24 -17.93 -8.90 -5.04
C LEU A 24 -17.20 -10.16 -4.58
N ALA A 25 -17.33 -11.22 -5.38
CA ALA A 25 -16.40 -12.34 -5.33
C ALA A 25 -15.01 -11.78 -5.66
N ASP A 26 -14.04 -12.09 -4.79
CA ASP A 26 -12.66 -11.64 -4.79
C ASP A 26 -12.01 -11.56 -6.20
N PRO A 27 -11.88 -10.39 -6.82
CA PRO A 27 -11.04 -10.18 -8.00
C PRO A 27 -9.65 -9.66 -7.62
N GLY A 28 -9.39 -9.28 -6.35
CA GLY A 28 -8.21 -8.53 -5.97
C GLY A 28 -6.91 -9.33 -6.12
N GLY A 29 -6.83 -10.54 -5.57
CA GLY A 29 -5.60 -11.31 -5.57
C GLY A 29 -5.15 -11.73 -6.96
N LYS A 30 -6.05 -12.23 -7.80
CA LYS A 30 -5.70 -12.64 -9.16
C LYS A 30 -5.30 -11.48 -10.06
N ALA A 31 -6.04 -10.36 -9.97
CA ALA A 31 -5.73 -9.14 -10.73
C ALA A 31 -4.37 -8.56 -10.33
N LYS A 32 -4.03 -8.55 -9.05
CA LYS A 32 -2.73 -8.11 -8.53
C LYS A 32 -1.58 -8.93 -9.09
N LEU A 33 -1.68 -10.25 -9.04
CA LEU A 33 -0.65 -11.14 -9.60
C LEU A 33 -0.49 -11.00 -11.12
N ASP A 34 -1.58 -10.73 -11.85
CA ASP A 34 -1.51 -10.51 -13.30
C ASP A 34 -0.78 -9.20 -13.65
N ILE A 35 -0.95 -8.14 -12.83
CA ILE A 35 -0.18 -6.90 -12.95
C ILE A 35 1.32 -7.17 -12.70
N VAL A 36 1.64 -7.92 -11.63
CA VAL A 36 3.03 -8.27 -11.30
C VAL A 36 3.66 -9.13 -12.41
N ARG A 37 2.93 -10.11 -12.95
CA ARG A 37 3.38 -10.91 -14.10
C ARG A 37 3.64 -10.05 -15.33
N SER A 38 2.78 -9.08 -15.60
CA SER A 38 2.96 -8.11 -16.69
C SER A 38 4.24 -7.30 -16.49
N LEU A 39 4.52 -6.84 -15.27
CA LEU A 39 5.75 -6.13 -14.94
C LEU A 39 7.00 -7.03 -15.14
N LEU A 40 6.93 -8.29 -14.70
CA LEU A 40 8.04 -9.25 -14.84
C LEU A 40 8.32 -9.63 -16.30
N ALA A 41 7.31 -9.57 -17.18
CA ALA A 41 7.47 -9.84 -18.61
C ALA A 41 8.16 -8.69 -19.38
N LEU A 42 8.22 -7.47 -18.80
CA LEU A 42 8.89 -6.34 -19.43
C LEU A 42 10.41 -6.45 -19.27
N PRO A 43 11.20 -6.03 -20.28
CA PRO A 43 12.65 -6.02 -20.15
C PRO A 43 13.06 -5.05 -19.04
N SER A 44 13.87 -5.53 -18.09
CA SER A 44 14.44 -4.69 -17.03
C SER A 44 15.68 -3.97 -17.58
N GLU A 45 15.53 -2.70 -17.93
CA GLU A 45 16.65 -1.82 -18.23
C GLU A 45 16.92 -0.96 -17.00
N ARG A 46 17.98 -1.28 -16.23
CA ARG A 46 18.39 -0.48 -15.07
C ARG A 46 18.47 1.01 -15.43
N GLY A 47 17.69 1.83 -14.74
CA GLY A 47 17.79 3.29 -14.81
C GLY A 47 17.06 3.97 -15.96
N ARG A 48 16.24 3.27 -16.73
CA ARG A 48 15.34 3.89 -17.72
C ARG A 48 13.91 3.39 -17.54
N TRP A 49 13.11 4.24 -16.93
CA TRP A 49 11.67 4.10 -16.88
C TRP A 49 11.09 4.20 -18.29
N ARG A 50 10.35 3.18 -18.71
CA ARG A 50 9.39 3.35 -19.79
C ARG A 50 8.08 3.88 -19.19
N ALA A 51 7.38 4.74 -19.89
CA ALA A 51 6.07 5.25 -19.46
C ALA A 51 5.09 4.10 -19.14
N GLU A 52 5.25 2.95 -19.81
CA GLU A 52 4.46 1.73 -19.63
C GLU A 52 4.72 1.07 -18.27
N ASP A 53 5.99 0.99 -17.83
CA ASP A 53 6.38 0.42 -16.53
C ASP A 53 5.79 1.24 -15.39
N TRP A 54 5.82 2.57 -15.55
CA TRP A 54 5.28 3.49 -14.56
C TRP A 54 3.77 3.39 -14.42
N GLN A 55 3.03 3.11 -15.49
CA GLN A 55 1.59 2.89 -15.42
C GLN A 55 1.26 1.64 -14.60
N LEU A 56 2.05 0.56 -14.75
CA LEU A 56 1.87 -0.66 -13.95
C LEU A 56 2.17 -0.42 -12.47
N LEU A 57 3.25 0.31 -12.15
CA LEU A 57 3.62 0.59 -10.76
C LEU A 57 2.65 1.53 -10.04
N ARG A 58 1.93 2.38 -10.77
CA ARG A 58 0.87 3.24 -10.23
C ARG A 58 -0.46 2.52 -10.03
N HIS A 59 -0.52 1.24 -10.32
CA HIS A 59 -1.75 0.48 -10.15
C HIS A 59 -2.01 0.25 -8.66
N ARG A 60 -2.96 1.01 -8.12
CA ARG A 60 -3.29 1.01 -6.69
C ARG A 60 -3.81 -0.33 -6.17
N ASP A 61 -4.27 -1.21 -7.07
CA ASP A 61 -4.73 -2.54 -6.72
C ASP A 61 -3.60 -3.58 -6.67
N ALA A 62 -2.35 -3.15 -6.92
CA ALA A 62 -1.19 -4.04 -6.86
C ALA A 62 -0.08 -3.52 -5.94
N PHE A 63 0.18 -2.21 -5.95
CA PHE A 63 1.32 -1.63 -5.26
C PHE A 63 0.89 -0.62 -4.18
N LEU A 64 1.50 -0.73 -3.02
CA LEU A 64 1.53 0.34 -2.03
C LEU A 64 2.49 1.40 -2.54
N THR A 65 1.96 2.56 -2.91
CA THR A 65 2.75 3.69 -3.41
C THR A 65 2.89 4.74 -2.33
N VAL A 66 4.12 5.01 -1.93
CA VAL A 66 4.43 5.91 -0.81
C VAL A 66 5.29 7.05 -1.29
N ASP A 67 4.77 8.27 -1.19
CA ASP A 67 5.54 9.51 -1.31
C ASP A 67 5.95 10.04 0.07
N TRP A 68 6.79 11.07 0.08
CA TRP A 68 7.33 11.67 1.31
C TRP A 68 6.29 12.46 2.13
N GLY A 69 5.09 12.65 1.63
CA GLY A 69 4.02 13.42 2.26
C GLY A 69 2.89 12.57 2.83
N LEU A 70 2.89 11.24 2.58
CA LEU A 70 1.84 10.35 3.07
C LEU A 70 1.89 10.20 4.58
N ASP A 71 0.72 10.31 5.19
CA ASP A 71 0.56 10.02 6.61
C ASP A 71 0.35 8.52 6.89
N THR A 72 0.33 8.17 8.16
CA THR A 72 0.20 6.77 8.59
C THR A 72 -1.14 6.17 8.22
N GLU A 73 -2.22 6.93 8.35
CA GLU A 73 -3.57 6.50 8.05
C GLU A 73 -3.72 6.17 6.56
N GLU A 74 -3.13 6.99 5.70
CA GLU A 74 -3.12 6.78 4.25
C GLU A 74 -2.30 5.54 3.87
N ILE A 75 -1.12 5.35 4.47
CA ILE A 75 -0.27 4.17 4.25
C ILE A 75 -0.99 2.89 4.68
N VAL A 76 -1.58 2.88 5.88
CA VAL A 76 -2.34 1.75 6.39
C VAL A 76 -3.60 1.51 5.55
N GLY A 77 -4.28 2.57 5.11
CA GLY A 77 -5.44 2.48 4.23
C GLY A 77 -5.09 1.82 2.89
N GLN A 78 -3.98 2.22 2.26
CA GLN A 78 -3.50 1.60 1.01
C GLN A 78 -3.09 0.13 1.24
N TRP A 79 -2.36 -0.16 2.34
CA TRP A 79 -2.00 -1.53 2.69
C TRP A 79 -3.24 -2.42 2.81
N ASN A 80 -4.24 -1.96 3.57
CA ASN A 80 -5.46 -2.71 3.81
C ASN A 80 -6.31 -2.89 2.54
N HIS A 81 -6.19 -1.98 1.57
CA HIS A 81 -6.85 -2.12 0.28
C HIS A 81 -6.22 -3.24 -0.58
N LEU A 82 -4.94 -3.50 -0.41
CA LEU A 82 -4.17 -4.47 -1.21
C LEU A 82 -4.31 -5.91 -0.74
N LEU A 83 -4.83 -6.13 0.46
CA LEU A 83 -4.83 -7.43 1.12
C LEU A 83 -6.23 -7.83 1.58
N ASP A 84 -6.43 -9.13 1.76
CA ASP A 84 -7.66 -9.65 2.30
C ASP A 84 -7.94 -9.12 3.72
N PRO A 85 -9.21 -9.04 4.14
CA PRO A 85 -9.59 -8.51 5.45
C PRO A 85 -8.88 -9.17 6.64
N GLU A 86 -8.47 -10.43 6.52
CA GLU A 86 -7.73 -11.15 7.57
C GLU A 86 -6.29 -10.66 7.74
N HIS A 87 -5.77 -9.89 6.79
CA HIS A 87 -4.42 -9.32 6.78
C HIS A 87 -4.38 -7.81 7.01
N MET A 88 -5.48 -7.24 7.50
CA MET A 88 -5.56 -5.80 7.77
C MET A 88 -4.70 -5.39 8.96
N ILE A 89 -4.05 -4.25 8.81
CA ILE A 89 -3.41 -3.50 9.90
C ILE A 89 -4.46 -2.59 10.53
N SER A 90 -4.50 -2.52 11.84
CA SER A 90 -5.31 -1.53 12.56
C SER A 90 -4.43 -0.53 13.30
N LEU A 91 -4.98 0.68 13.47
CA LEU A 91 -4.39 1.78 14.21
C LEU A 91 -5.17 1.96 15.52
N PRO A 92 -4.76 1.32 16.64
CA PRO A 92 -5.31 1.61 17.96
C PRO A 92 -5.06 3.08 18.35
N ALA A 93 -5.65 3.51 19.47
CA ALA A 93 -5.45 4.88 19.96
C ALA A 93 -3.96 5.23 20.06
N PRO A 94 -3.57 6.48 19.70
CA PRO A 94 -2.19 6.93 19.78
C PRO A 94 -1.59 6.73 21.18
N VAL A 95 -0.32 6.32 21.23
CA VAL A 95 0.40 6.07 22.49
C VAL A 95 0.99 7.36 23.03
N ALA A 96 1.54 8.20 22.14
CA ALA A 96 2.17 9.49 22.47
C ALA A 96 2.19 10.39 21.22
N ALA A 97 2.57 11.65 21.37
CA ALA A 97 2.54 12.65 20.29
C ALA A 97 3.35 12.27 19.03
N LEU A 98 4.44 11.50 19.20
CA LEU A 98 5.28 11.04 18.08
C LEU A 98 5.36 9.51 18.01
N THR A 99 4.35 8.81 18.56
CA THR A 99 4.36 7.35 18.57
C THR A 99 2.99 6.84 18.17
N VAL A 100 2.94 6.11 17.08
CA VAL A 100 1.75 5.40 16.60
C VAL A 100 1.87 3.92 16.96
N ARG A 101 0.76 3.31 17.33
CA ARG A 101 0.67 1.86 17.53
C ARG A 101 0.05 1.22 16.30
N LEU A 102 0.74 0.23 15.74
CA LEU A 102 0.24 -0.66 14.71
C LEU A 102 -0.19 -1.97 15.36
N SER A 103 -1.25 -2.59 14.84
CA SER A 103 -1.68 -3.91 15.28
C SER A 103 -2.03 -4.81 14.10
N TYR A 104 -1.56 -6.07 14.15
CA TYR A 104 -1.80 -7.11 13.17
C TYR A 104 -2.05 -8.43 13.89
N LYS A 105 -3.22 -9.05 13.69
CA LYS A 105 -3.61 -10.35 14.29
C LYS A 105 -3.30 -10.45 15.80
N GLY A 106 -3.54 -9.37 16.55
CA GLY A 106 -3.29 -9.32 17.99
C GLY A 106 -1.85 -9.01 18.41
N HIS A 107 -0.90 -8.99 17.48
CA HIS A 107 0.45 -8.47 17.72
C HIS A 107 0.47 -6.95 17.55
N THR A 108 1.25 -6.27 18.37
CA THR A 108 1.37 -4.80 18.31
C THR A 108 2.82 -4.37 18.17
N SER A 109 3.02 -3.25 17.48
CA SER A 109 4.31 -2.57 17.36
C SER A 109 4.11 -1.08 17.57
N ASP A 110 4.90 -0.48 18.44
CA ASP A 110 4.94 0.97 18.66
C ASP A 110 6.02 1.57 17.77
N VAL A 111 5.61 2.49 16.89
CA VAL A 111 6.45 3.15 15.90
C VAL A 111 6.66 4.59 16.33
N THR A 112 7.91 4.94 16.63
CA THR A 112 8.28 6.32 17.02
C THR A 112 8.82 7.07 15.81
N TYR A 113 8.22 8.22 15.51
CA TYR A 113 8.64 9.12 14.47
C TYR A 113 9.91 9.87 14.84
N ARG A 114 10.71 10.21 13.84
CA ARG A 114 11.93 11.01 13.97
C ARG A 114 11.67 12.51 13.72
N ALA A 115 10.43 12.89 13.44
CA ALA A 115 10.03 14.22 12.97
C ALA A 115 10.78 14.58 11.66
N SER A 116 10.91 13.64 10.79
CA SER A 116 11.57 13.76 9.49
C SER A 116 10.65 13.32 8.36
N ARG A 117 10.98 13.71 7.13
CA ARG A 117 10.21 13.28 5.96
C ARG A 117 10.29 11.78 5.68
N GLU A 118 11.28 11.08 6.27
CA GLU A 118 11.45 9.65 6.16
C GLU A 118 10.46 8.85 7.03
N ASP A 119 9.67 9.53 7.87
CA ASP A 119 8.73 8.90 8.82
C ASP A 119 7.69 8.01 8.12
N CYS A 120 7.26 8.35 6.89
CA CYS A 120 6.40 7.49 6.09
C CYS A 120 7.02 6.11 5.84
N PHE A 121 8.33 6.03 5.62
CA PHE A 121 9.03 4.75 5.40
C PHE A 121 9.28 3.99 6.70
N ILE A 122 9.38 4.67 7.85
CA ILE A 122 9.40 4.00 9.17
C ILE A 122 8.13 3.19 9.35
N VAL A 123 6.98 3.75 8.98
CA VAL A 123 5.68 3.06 9.02
C VAL A 123 5.66 1.85 8.09
N VAL A 124 6.11 1.99 6.84
CA VAL A 124 6.15 0.87 5.88
C VAL A 124 7.02 -0.27 6.40
N VAL A 125 8.22 0.04 6.89
CA VAL A 125 9.14 -0.98 7.45
C VAL A 125 8.51 -1.65 8.67
N ALA A 126 7.86 -0.89 9.55
CA ALA A 126 7.21 -1.43 10.74
C ALA A 126 6.02 -2.36 10.40
N ILE A 127 5.18 -1.97 9.44
CA ILE A 127 4.08 -2.81 8.94
C ILE A 127 4.65 -4.11 8.35
N ALA A 128 5.66 -4.00 7.49
CA ALA A 128 6.29 -5.16 6.86
C ALA A 128 6.87 -6.13 7.89
N GLN A 129 7.50 -5.61 8.95
CA GLN A 129 8.02 -6.44 10.05
C GLN A 129 6.90 -7.09 10.87
N LEU A 130 5.85 -6.34 11.17
CA LEU A 130 4.73 -6.82 11.98
C LEU A 130 3.97 -7.97 11.27
N ALA A 131 3.84 -7.89 9.94
CA ALA A 131 3.14 -8.88 9.12
C ALA A 131 4.04 -9.98 8.55
N ASN A 132 5.35 -9.97 8.80
CA ASN A 132 6.36 -10.76 8.08
C ASN A 132 6.21 -12.29 8.20
N ALA A 133 5.45 -12.79 9.17
CA ALA A 133 5.17 -14.21 9.31
C ALA A 133 4.39 -14.77 8.11
N GLU A 134 3.52 -13.97 7.53
CA GLU A 134 2.60 -14.38 6.46
C GLU A 134 2.83 -13.59 5.16
N ILE A 135 3.15 -12.28 5.28
CA ILE A 135 3.30 -11.36 4.17
C ILE A 135 4.77 -10.95 4.04
N ASP A 136 5.32 -11.16 2.85
CA ASP A 136 6.63 -10.64 2.49
C ASP A 136 6.42 -9.39 1.63
N THR A 137 6.90 -8.25 2.11
CA THR A 137 6.81 -6.97 1.40
C THR A 137 8.14 -6.65 0.79
N ARG A 138 8.14 -6.44 -0.53
CA ARG A 138 9.37 -6.10 -1.26
C ARG A 138 9.26 -4.72 -1.91
N LEU A 139 10.36 -3.99 -1.93
CA LEU A 139 10.48 -2.73 -2.66
C LEU A 139 10.64 -3.03 -4.15
N CYS A 140 9.82 -2.41 -4.98
CA CYS A 140 10.04 -2.43 -6.42
C CYS A 140 11.24 -1.55 -6.78
N ARG A 141 12.34 -2.16 -7.24
CA ARG A 141 13.59 -1.45 -7.60
C ARG A 141 13.39 -0.45 -8.72
N ASP A 142 12.38 -0.70 -9.56
CA ASP A 142 12.03 0.20 -10.64
C ASP A 142 11.44 1.53 -10.10
N SER A 143 11.05 1.64 -8.83
CA SER A 143 10.63 2.90 -8.20
C SER A 143 11.78 3.72 -7.60
N LEU A 144 12.98 3.17 -7.53
CA LEU A 144 14.14 3.89 -7.01
C LEU A 144 14.49 5.11 -7.89
N GLY A 145 14.79 6.23 -7.23
CA GLY A 145 15.10 7.49 -7.91
C GLY A 145 13.89 8.32 -8.32
N ASN A 146 12.66 7.88 -7.99
CA ASN A 146 11.44 8.67 -8.17
C ASN A 146 11.02 9.35 -6.85
N SER A 147 10.01 10.24 -6.94
CA SER A 147 9.36 10.84 -5.77
C SER A 147 8.61 9.81 -4.95
N ASP A 148 8.07 8.80 -5.62
CA ASP A 148 7.22 7.80 -5.02
C ASP A 148 7.92 6.44 -5.05
N LEU A 149 7.95 5.74 -3.92
CA LEU A 149 8.43 4.38 -3.85
C LEU A 149 7.25 3.40 -3.87
N CYS A 150 7.42 2.32 -4.61
CA CYS A 150 6.39 1.28 -4.76
C CYS A 150 6.79 0.02 -4.00
N PHE A 151 5.89 -0.46 -3.16
CA PHE A 151 6.08 -1.68 -2.38
C PHE A 151 5.02 -2.70 -2.78
N LEU A 152 5.42 -3.95 -2.82
CA LEU A 152 4.54 -5.06 -3.18
C LEU A 152 4.39 -6.01 -1.98
N PRO A 153 3.28 -5.90 -1.22
CA PRO A 153 2.94 -6.86 -0.18
C PRO A 153 2.23 -8.06 -0.82
N LEU A 154 2.85 -9.21 -0.76
CA LEU A 154 2.28 -10.49 -1.17
C LEU A 154 2.37 -11.51 -0.06
N LEU A 155 1.47 -12.48 -0.06
CA LEU A 155 1.63 -13.67 0.76
C LEU A 155 2.93 -14.41 0.39
N ARG A 156 3.57 -15.04 1.36
CA ARG A 156 4.79 -15.83 1.09
C ARG A 156 4.56 -16.91 0.04
N ALA A 157 3.36 -17.52 0.03
CA ALA A 157 2.98 -18.49 -0.99
C ALA A 157 2.88 -17.88 -2.40
N GLU A 158 2.43 -16.64 -2.53
CA GLU A 158 2.38 -15.94 -3.82
C GLU A 158 3.79 -15.62 -4.34
N TRP A 159 4.71 -15.19 -3.44
CA TRP A 159 6.13 -15.02 -3.79
C TRP A 159 6.75 -16.34 -4.27
N SER A 160 6.49 -17.46 -3.57
CA SER A 160 6.99 -18.78 -3.98
C SER A 160 6.47 -19.18 -5.37
N GLN A 161 5.21 -18.90 -5.69
CA GLN A 161 4.66 -19.15 -7.03
C GLN A 161 5.35 -18.30 -8.11
N LEU A 162 5.65 -17.03 -7.81
CA LEU A 162 6.39 -16.17 -8.73
C LEU A 162 7.84 -16.64 -8.89
N GLU A 163 8.49 -17.08 -7.81
CA GLU A 163 9.85 -17.64 -7.85
C GLU A 163 9.93 -18.93 -8.66
N GLU A 164 8.93 -19.79 -8.56
CA GLU A 164 8.82 -21.01 -9.37
C GLU A 164 8.62 -20.66 -10.86
N ALA A 165 7.78 -19.66 -11.16
CA ALA A 165 7.43 -19.31 -12.54
C ALA A 165 8.52 -18.51 -13.27
N TYR A 166 9.24 -17.62 -12.59
CA TYR A 166 10.17 -16.66 -13.21
C TYR A 166 11.63 -16.82 -12.75
N GLY A 167 11.86 -17.56 -11.68
CA GLY A 167 13.16 -17.72 -11.04
C GLY A 167 13.53 -16.56 -10.10
N THR A 168 14.27 -16.88 -9.05
CA THR A 168 14.69 -15.92 -8.01
C THR A 168 15.48 -14.74 -8.59
N ALA A 169 16.37 -15.00 -9.56
CA ALA A 169 17.19 -13.95 -10.17
C ALA A 169 16.36 -12.86 -10.89
N ALA A 170 15.27 -13.25 -11.57
CA ALA A 170 14.38 -12.30 -12.23
C ALA A 170 13.61 -11.45 -11.21
N LEU A 171 13.18 -12.06 -10.10
CA LEU A 171 12.52 -11.33 -9.01
C LEU A 171 13.48 -10.39 -8.31
N ASP A 172 14.69 -10.82 -7.95
CA ASP A 172 15.71 -9.99 -7.28
C ASP A 172 16.15 -8.81 -8.14
N GLN A 173 16.06 -8.94 -9.47
CA GLN A 173 16.32 -7.84 -10.38
C GLN A 173 15.27 -6.72 -10.24
N ARG A 174 14.01 -7.08 -9.97
CA ARG A 174 12.87 -6.15 -9.90
C ARG A 174 12.50 -5.77 -8.47
N PHE A 175 12.69 -6.66 -7.52
CA PHE A 175 12.23 -6.51 -6.16
C PHE A 175 13.36 -6.69 -5.16
N ALA A 176 13.44 -5.80 -4.18
CA ALA A 176 14.35 -5.92 -3.06
C ALA A 176 13.59 -6.27 -1.79
N GLN A 177 14.11 -7.21 -1.02
CA GLN A 177 13.58 -7.46 0.32
C GLN A 177 13.77 -6.22 1.19
N LEU A 178 12.76 -5.91 2.02
CA LEU A 178 12.87 -4.81 2.96
C LEU A 178 13.78 -5.20 4.13
N PRO A 179 14.72 -4.31 4.49
CA PRO A 179 15.49 -4.47 5.71
C PRO A 179 14.61 -4.43 6.96
N THR A 180 15.13 -4.97 8.07
CA THR A 180 14.40 -5.04 9.34
C THR A 180 14.35 -3.71 10.11
N ASN A 181 15.06 -2.69 9.64
CA ASN A 181 15.08 -1.37 10.27
C ASN A 181 15.23 -0.25 9.23
N ILE A 182 14.83 0.94 9.64
CA ILE A 182 14.80 2.11 8.75
C ILE A 182 16.19 2.55 8.28
N ASP A 183 17.22 2.46 9.13
CA ASP A 183 18.55 2.93 8.74
C ASP A 183 19.14 2.08 7.62
N ALA A 184 18.96 0.76 7.70
CA ALA A 184 19.33 -0.15 6.61
C ALA A 184 18.46 0.08 5.36
N PHE A 185 17.19 0.45 5.51
CA PHE A 185 16.32 0.81 4.40
C PHE A 185 16.80 2.09 3.70
N LEU A 186 17.18 3.12 4.46
CA LEU A 186 17.69 4.37 3.87
C LEU A 186 19.01 4.16 3.11
N VAL A 187 19.85 3.21 3.54
CA VAL A 187 21.06 2.81 2.78
C VAL A 187 20.67 2.16 1.44
N LEU A 188 19.55 1.44 1.37
CA LEU A 188 19.06 0.84 0.12
C LEU A 188 18.62 1.90 -0.91
N LEU A 189 18.23 3.10 -0.44
CA LEU A 189 17.79 4.21 -1.29
C LEU A 189 18.95 5.08 -1.80
N ALA A 190 20.13 5.01 -1.17
CA ALA A 190 21.30 5.83 -1.50
C ALA A 190 22.04 5.29 -2.74
#